data_e6e84a1cde604ecc36742ecf975bd956
#
_entry.id   e6e84a1cde604ecc36742ecf975bd956
#
_cell.length_a   1.000
_cell.length_b   1.000
_cell.length_c   1.000
_cell.angle_alpha   90.00
_cell.angle_beta   90.00
_cell.angle_gamma   90.00
#
_symmetry.space_group_name_H-M   'P 1'
#
loop_
_entity.id
_entity.type
_entity.pdbx_description
1 polymer ?
#
loop_
_entity_poly.entity_id
_entity_poly.type
_entity_poly.pdbx_seq_one_letter_code
_entity_poly.pdbx_strand_id
1 'polypeptide(L)'
;MKQVIAIIRMNMMNVTKQALIDAGFPAFTVRKVLGRGKGNVDYRVIHGAEAGAPEAIARLKDDGPMLIPKRMMNLVVPDEAVPKLIETIIRVNRTGKRGDGKIFVLPIEEAVRVRTNERGAAALA
;
A
#
# COMPACT_ATOMS: atom_id res chain seq x y z
N MET A 1 -11.13 -6.22 -14.87
CA MET A 1 -9.85 -5.95 -14.19
C MET A 1 -9.98 -4.73 -13.31
N LYS A 2 -9.33 -4.77 -12.17
CA LYS A 2 -9.31 -3.63 -11.23
C LYS A 2 -7.88 -3.32 -10.84
N GLN A 3 -7.61 -2.04 -10.65
CA GLN A 3 -6.41 -1.58 -9.98
C GLN A 3 -6.73 -1.42 -8.50
N VAL A 4 -5.91 -2.04 -7.68
CA VAL A 4 -6.01 -1.91 -6.23
C VAL A 4 -4.79 -1.12 -5.75
N ILE A 5 -5.06 0.02 -5.14
CA ILE A 5 -4.02 0.87 -4.56
C ILE A 5 -4.15 0.78 -3.06
N ALA A 6 -3.09 0.36 -2.39
CA ALA A 6 -3.05 0.28 -0.93
C ALA A 6 -1.98 1.22 -0.40
N ILE A 7 -2.36 2.09 0.52
CA ILE A 7 -1.41 2.97 1.21
C ILE A 7 -1.29 2.45 2.63
N ILE A 8 -0.11 2.00 2.99
CA ILE A 8 0.15 1.31 4.26
C ILE A 8 1.35 1.92 4.99
N ARG A 9 1.52 1.55 6.24
CA ARG A 9 2.69 1.98 7.01
C ARG A 9 3.97 1.47 6.38
N MET A 10 4.99 2.28 6.45
CA MET A 10 6.31 1.95 5.90
C MET A 10 6.86 0.65 6.49
N ASN A 11 6.72 0.45 7.79
CA ASN A 11 7.24 -0.73 8.47
C ASN A 11 6.44 -2.01 8.19
N MET A 12 5.27 -1.89 7.56
CA MET A 12 4.44 -3.05 7.20
C MET A 12 4.69 -3.55 5.78
N MET A 13 5.61 -2.92 5.06
CA MET A 13 5.86 -3.26 3.66
C MET A 13 6.30 -4.72 3.47
N ASN A 14 7.29 -5.16 4.24
CA ASN A 14 7.85 -6.51 4.06
C ASN A 14 6.85 -7.61 4.43
N VAL A 15 6.10 -7.41 5.51
CA VAL A 15 5.08 -8.37 5.94
C VAL A 15 3.95 -8.44 4.92
N THR A 16 3.52 -7.29 4.41
CA THR A 16 2.46 -7.23 3.40
C THR A 16 2.90 -7.88 2.10
N LYS A 17 4.12 -7.59 1.66
CA LYS A 17 4.69 -8.20 0.46
C LYS A 17 4.68 -9.72 0.56
N GLN A 18 5.13 -10.27 1.66
CA GLN A 18 5.17 -11.72 1.85
C GLN A 18 3.77 -12.32 1.88
N ALA A 19 2.84 -11.66 2.57
CA ALA A 19 1.46 -12.13 2.63
C ALA A 19 0.79 -12.14 1.25
N LEU A 20 1.08 -11.15 0.42
CA LEU A 20 0.55 -11.08 -0.94
C LEU A 20 1.12 -12.21 -1.81
N ILE A 21 2.41 -12.46 -1.72
CA ILE A 21 3.05 -13.56 -2.46
C ILE A 21 2.42 -14.89 -2.04
N ASP A 22 2.29 -15.12 -0.75
CA ASP A 22 1.71 -16.35 -0.20
C ASP A 22 0.24 -16.53 -0.59
N ALA A 23 -0.48 -15.43 -0.77
CA ALA A 23 -1.89 -15.47 -1.17
C ALA A 23 -2.08 -15.58 -2.69
N GLY A 24 -1.01 -15.65 -3.46
CA GLY A 24 -1.09 -15.79 -4.91
C GLY A 24 -1.07 -14.48 -5.69
N PHE A 25 -0.58 -13.40 -5.07
CA PHE A 25 -0.45 -12.08 -5.70
C PHE A 25 1.03 -11.66 -5.76
N PRO A 26 1.85 -12.32 -6.59
CA PRO A 26 3.29 -12.04 -6.59
C PRO A 26 3.69 -10.78 -7.38
N ALA A 27 2.80 -10.23 -8.20
CA ALA A 27 3.11 -9.11 -9.07
C ALA A 27 2.50 -7.82 -8.53
N PHE A 28 3.34 -6.88 -8.16
CA PHE A 28 2.93 -5.56 -7.68
C PHE A 28 4.06 -4.55 -7.85
N THR A 29 3.69 -3.27 -7.84
CA THR A 29 4.65 -2.18 -7.80
C THR A 29 4.51 -1.44 -6.48
N VAL A 30 5.61 -0.85 -6.00
CA VAL A 30 5.65 -0.13 -4.72
C VAL A 30 6.29 1.23 -4.93
N ARG A 31 5.73 2.23 -4.28
CA ARG A 31 6.30 3.58 -4.25
C ARG A 31 6.39 4.09 -2.82
N LYS A 32 7.43 4.85 -2.56
CA LYS A 32 7.56 5.62 -1.33
C LYS A 32 6.74 6.89 -1.51
N VAL A 33 5.85 7.17 -0.55
CA VAL A 33 4.98 8.34 -0.61
C VAL A 33 4.94 9.01 0.75
N LEU A 34 4.53 10.27 0.76
CA LEU A 34 4.26 11.01 1.98
C LEU A 34 2.78 11.26 2.05
N GLY A 35 2.19 11.03 3.22
CA GLY A 35 0.76 11.18 3.38
C GLY A 35 0.38 11.75 4.73
N ARG A 36 -0.88 12.21 4.80
CA ARG A 36 -1.46 12.72 6.03
C ARG A 36 -2.91 12.31 6.11
N GLY A 37 -3.27 11.75 7.27
CA GLY A 37 -4.66 11.46 7.58
C GLY A 37 -5.37 12.67 8.18
N LYS A 38 -6.66 12.49 8.47
CA LYS A 38 -7.47 13.47 9.17
C LYS A 38 -7.22 13.36 10.67
N GLY A 39 -6.81 14.43 11.31
CA GLY A 39 -6.63 14.47 12.75
C GLY A 39 -5.16 14.51 13.16
N ASN A 40 -4.93 14.47 14.46
CA ASN A 40 -3.61 14.59 15.04
C ASN A 40 -2.82 13.31 14.89
N VAL A 41 -1.53 13.45 14.61
CA VAL A 41 -0.61 12.34 14.50
C VAL A 41 0.02 12.07 15.86
N ASP A 42 0.01 10.81 16.31
CA ASP A 42 0.73 10.41 17.50
C ASP A 42 2.16 10.04 17.11
N TYR A 43 3.08 10.93 17.41
CA TYR A 43 4.51 10.74 17.10
C TYR A 43 5.11 9.51 17.75
N ARG A 44 4.61 9.14 18.93
CA ARG A 44 5.13 7.97 19.65
C ARG A 44 4.78 6.69 18.92
N VAL A 45 3.58 6.63 18.35
CA VAL A 45 3.15 5.48 17.55
C VAL A 45 4.01 5.39 16.29
N ILE A 46 4.21 6.51 15.59
CA ILE A 46 5.05 6.54 14.38
C ILE A 46 6.48 6.14 14.72
N HIS A 47 7.04 6.71 15.78
CA HIS A 47 8.41 6.44 16.19
C HIS A 47 8.59 4.97 16.59
N GLY A 48 7.64 4.42 17.34
CA GLY A 48 7.68 3.02 17.74
C GLY A 48 7.50 2.06 16.56
N ALA A 49 6.65 2.42 15.60
CA ALA A 49 6.37 1.58 14.44
C ALA A 49 7.46 1.69 13.37
N GLU A 50 8.11 2.83 13.28
CA GLU A 50 9.12 3.15 12.25
C GLU A 50 10.45 3.46 12.92
N ALA A 51 10.91 2.57 13.78
CA ALA A 51 12.14 2.75 14.54
C ALA A 51 13.30 3.17 13.65
N GLY A 52 13.96 4.25 14.03
CA GLY A 52 15.09 4.79 13.26
C GLY A 52 14.78 6.03 12.45
N ALA A 53 13.58 6.59 12.54
CA ALA A 53 13.22 7.78 11.79
C ALA A 53 12.92 9.04 12.65
N PRO A 54 13.50 9.25 13.85
CA PRO A 54 13.20 10.44 14.64
C PRO A 54 13.59 11.73 13.92
N GLU A 55 14.68 11.70 13.17
CA GLU A 55 15.14 12.86 12.39
C GLU A 55 14.21 13.17 11.23
N ALA A 56 13.72 12.14 10.56
CA ALA A 56 12.77 12.29 9.48
C ALA A 56 11.44 12.85 9.99
N ILE A 57 10.99 12.39 11.15
CA ILE A 57 9.78 12.87 11.80
C ILE A 57 9.94 14.34 12.18
N ALA A 58 11.08 14.72 12.77
CA ALA A 58 11.37 16.11 13.13
C ALA A 58 11.39 17.01 11.91
N ARG A 59 11.98 16.55 10.81
CA ARG A 59 12.02 17.28 9.56
C ARG A 59 10.62 17.52 8.98
N LEU A 60 9.79 16.48 9.00
CA LEU A 60 8.41 16.59 8.54
C LEU A 60 7.61 17.57 9.39
N LYS A 61 7.88 17.60 10.68
CA LYS A 61 7.24 18.51 11.62
C LYS A 61 7.60 19.97 11.31
N ASP A 62 8.85 20.22 10.95
CA ASP A 62 9.35 21.57 10.66
C ASP A 62 8.82 22.11 9.33
N ASP A 63 8.41 21.26 8.42
CA ASP A 63 7.91 21.61 7.10
C ASP A 63 6.42 22.01 7.09
N GLY A 64 5.81 22.25 8.25
CA GLY A 64 4.40 22.64 8.36
C GLY A 64 3.50 21.46 8.68
N PRO A 65 2.31 21.34 8.05
CA PRO A 65 1.42 20.22 8.30
C PRO A 65 2.16 18.91 8.11
N MET A 66 2.10 18.06 9.13
CA MET A 66 2.90 16.84 9.14
C MET A 66 2.54 15.89 8.02
N LEU A 67 3.56 15.48 7.28
CA LEU A 67 3.48 14.39 6.31
C LEU A 67 4.25 13.18 6.84
N ILE A 68 3.68 12.01 6.68
CA ILE A 68 4.24 10.77 7.21
C ILE A 68 4.68 9.89 6.06
N PRO A 69 5.90 9.31 6.12
CA PRO A 69 6.31 8.35 5.13
C PRO A 69 5.38 7.13 5.12
N LYS A 70 4.92 6.78 3.95
CA LYS A 70 4.05 5.62 3.71
C LYS A 70 4.58 4.84 2.54
N ARG A 71 3.98 3.69 2.29
CA ARG A 71 4.23 2.91 1.08
C ARG A 71 2.93 2.78 0.30
N MET A 72 3.01 3.01 -0.99
CA MET A 72 1.87 2.81 -1.88
C MET A 72 2.14 1.58 -2.72
N MET A 73 1.24 0.61 -2.64
CA MET A 73 1.28 -0.60 -3.43
C MET A 73 0.23 -0.54 -4.52
N ASN A 74 0.60 -0.97 -5.71
CA ASN A 74 -0.32 -1.06 -6.85
C ASN A 74 -0.35 -2.48 -7.38
N LEU A 75 -1.56 -3.01 -7.52
CA LEU A 75 -1.79 -4.31 -8.15
C LEU A 75 -2.93 -4.17 -9.15
N VAL A 76 -2.83 -4.87 -10.26
CA VAL A 76 -3.95 -5.01 -11.19
C VAL A 76 -4.32 -6.48 -11.21
N VAL A 77 -5.56 -6.78 -10.89
CA VAL A 77 -6.05 -8.15 -10.71
C VAL A 77 -7.40 -8.34 -11.40
N PRO A 78 -7.79 -9.57 -11.70
CA PRO A 78 -9.16 -9.84 -12.15
C PRO A 78 -10.17 -9.41 -11.10
N ASP A 79 -11.38 -9.07 -11.54
CA ASP A 79 -12.44 -8.60 -10.64
C ASP A 79 -12.69 -9.56 -9.49
N GLU A 80 -12.74 -10.85 -9.79
CA GLU A 80 -13.04 -11.89 -8.79
C GLU A 80 -11.96 -12.06 -7.73
N ALA A 81 -10.74 -11.58 -7.99
CA ALA A 81 -9.63 -11.65 -7.04
C ALA A 81 -9.62 -10.48 -6.03
N VAL A 82 -10.38 -9.43 -6.29
CA VAL A 82 -10.36 -8.22 -5.46
C VAL A 82 -10.72 -8.50 -4.00
N PRO A 83 -11.79 -9.25 -3.67
CA PRO A 83 -12.12 -9.51 -2.27
C PRO A 83 -10.99 -10.18 -1.49
N LYS A 84 -10.34 -11.19 -2.08
CA LYS A 84 -9.23 -11.90 -1.44
C LYS A 84 -8.02 -10.98 -1.23
N LEU A 85 -7.73 -10.15 -2.22
CA LEU A 85 -6.63 -9.19 -2.15
C LEU A 85 -6.85 -8.18 -1.02
N ILE A 86 -8.04 -7.60 -0.95
CA ILE A 86 -8.40 -6.65 0.11
C ILE A 86 -8.32 -7.30 1.47
N GLU A 87 -8.89 -8.50 1.62
CA GLU A 87 -8.87 -9.24 2.89
C GLU A 87 -7.42 -9.50 3.34
N THR A 88 -6.56 -9.88 2.43
CA THR A 88 -5.15 -10.15 2.74
C THR A 88 -4.45 -8.88 3.26
N ILE A 89 -4.65 -7.75 2.60
CA ILE A 89 -4.03 -6.49 3.00
C ILE A 89 -4.57 -6.04 4.36
N ILE A 90 -5.87 -6.12 4.58
CA ILE A 90 -6.49 -5.72 5.85
C ILE A 90 -5.97 -6.61 6.99
N ARG A 91 -5.96 -7.92 6.80
CA ARG A 91 -5.53 -8.86 7.83
C ARG A 91 -4.13 -8.54 8.37
N VAL A 92 -3.23 -8.17 7.47
CA VAL A 92 -1.83 -7.91 7.84
C VAL A 92 -1.65 -6.52 8.46
N ASN A 93 -2.43 -5.54 8.00
CA ASN A 93 -2.18 -4.14 8.34
C ASN A 93 -3.09 -3.57 9.43
N ARG A 94 -4.20 -4.24 9.74
CA ARG A 94 -5.17 -3.72 10.71
C ARG A 94 -4.62 -3.79 12.13
N THR A 95 -4.55 -2.66 12.80
CA THR A 95 -4.26 -2.57 14.24
C THR A 95 -5.43 -1.99 15.02
N GLY A 96 -6.39 -1.37 14.34
CA GLY A 96 -7.48 -0.61 14.96
C GLY A 96 -7.11 0.81 15.32
N LYS A 97 -5.88 1.21 15.02
CA LYS A 97 -5.38 2.57 15.29
C LYS A 97 -5.32 3.39 14.02
N ARG A 98 -5.30 4.70 14.16
CA ARG A 98 -5.10 5.60 13.04
C ARG A 98 -3.77 5.29 12.34
N GLY A 99 -3.76 5.39 11.03
CA GLY A 99 -2.57 5.13 10.23
C GLY A 99 -2.49 3.73 9.66
N ASP A 100 -3.48 2.87 9.91
CA ASP A 100 -3.50 1.51 9.34
C ASP A 100 -3.46 1.52 7.82
N GLY A 101 -3.99 2.57 7.22
CA GLY A 101 -3.92 2.73 5.78
C GLY A 101 -5.29 2.79 5.11
N LYS A 102 -5.25 2.80 3.78
CA LYS A 102 -6.47 2.90 2.97
C LYS A 102 -6.27 2.16 1.66
N ILE A 103 -7.35 1.58 1.17
CA ILE A 103 -7.35 0.84 -0.09
C ILE A 103 -8.33 1.51 -1.03
N PHE A 104 -7.89 1.74 -2.28
CA PHE A 104 -8.73 2.25 -3.36
C PHE A 104 -8.82 1.21 -4.45
N VAL A 105 -10.00 1.05 -5.03
CA VAL A 105 -10.23 0.13 -6.14
C VAL A 105 -10.78 0.91 -7.32
N LEU A 106 -10.10 0.77 -8.46
CA LEU A 106 -10.46 1.50 -9.68
C LEU A 106 -10.63 0.51 -10.83
N PRO A 107 -11.54 0.80 -11.76
CA PRO A 107 -11.65 -0.01 -12.97
C PRO A 107 -10.45 0.21 -13.89
N ILE A 108 -10.01 -0.86 -14.53
CA ILE A 108 -8.96 -0.86 -15.56
C ILE A 108 -9.60 -1.32 -16.86
N GLU A 109 -9.50 -0.49 -17.89
CA GLU A 109 -10.11 -0.80 -19.18
C GLU A 109 -9.30 -1.80 -19.99
N GLU A 110 -7.97 -1.68 -19.96
CA GLU A 110 -7.12 -2.51 -20.77
C GLU A 110 -5.77 -2.72 -20.09
N ALA A 111 -5.19 -3.89 -20.28
CA ALA A 111 -3.82 -4.22 -19.89
C ALA A 111 -3.12 -4.88 -21.07
N VAL A 112 -1.88 -4.49 -21.33
CA VAL A 112 -1.09 -5.02 -22.42
C VAL A 112 0.30 -5.37 -21.90
N ARG A 113 0.73 -6.62 -22.11
CA ARG A 113 2.08 -7.03 -21.76
C ARG A 113 3.03 -6.61 -22.88
N VAL A 114 3.99 -5.77 -22.55
CA VAL A 114 4.91 -5.21 -23.54
C VAL A 114 5.69 -6.31 -24.27
N ARG A 115 6.17 -7.31 -23.54
CA ARG A 115 7.00 -8.37 -24.11
C ARG A 115 6.27 -9.20 -25.16
N THR A 116 4.99 -9.48 -24.94
CA THR A 116 4.24 -10.46 -25.74
C THR A 116 3.07 -9.87 -26.52
N ASN A 117 2.69 -8.63 -26.25
CA ASN A 117 1.47 -8.00 -26.76
C ASN A 117 0.18 -8.71 -26.33
N GLU A 118 0.26 -9.58 -25.32
CA GLU A 118 -0.94 -10.17 -24.73
C GLU A 118 -1.80 -9.10 -24.07
N ARG A 119 -3.12 -9.26 -24.17
CA ARG A 119 -4.07 -8.24 -23.73
C ARG A 119 -5.08 -8.81 -22.72
N GLY A 120 -5.64 -7.91 -21.94
CA GLY A 120 -6.68 -8.26 -20.97
C GLY A 120 -6.14 -9.12 -19.83
N ALA A 121 -6.93 -10.07 -19.36
CA ALA A 121 -6.59 -10.92 -18.23
C ALA A 121 -5.27 -11.68 -18.42
N ALA A 122 -4.96 -12.07 -19.65
CA ALA A 122 -3.72 -12.78 -19.98
C ALA A 122 -2.48 -11.94 -19.71
N ALA A 123 -2.62 -10.61 -19.71
CA ALA A 123 -1.51 -9.69 -19.46
C ALA A 123 -1.20 -9.48 -17.99
N LEU A 124 -2.04 -9.96 -17.07
CA LEU A 124 -1.92 -9.69 -15.64
C LEU A 124 -0.99 -10.65 -14.89
N ALA A 125 -0.73 -11.78 -15.45
CA ALA A 125 0.07 -12.80 -14.77
C ALA A 125 1.57 -12.62 -15.00
#